data_0880f7edddc112e237599bae2df4eb78
#
_entry.id   0880f7edddc112e237599bae2df4eb78
#
_cell.length_a   1.000
_cell.length_b   1.000
_cell.length_c   1.000
_cell.angle_alpha   90.00
_cell.angle_beta   90.00
_cell.angle_gamma   90.00
#
_symmetry.space_group_name_H-M   'P 1'
#
loop_
_entity.id
_entity.type
_entity.pdbx_description
1 polymer ?
#
loop_
_entity_poly.entity_id
_entity_poly.type
_entity_poly.pdbx_seq_one_letter_code
_entity_poly.pdbx_strand_id
1 'polypeptide(L)'
;MNLKLYLCIVFISSVIGSCDPIESKELKQKKQLTAKDILGNSNYLAISYGGYRENSRKIQPTIDEIKEDMKILHAMGIRILRTYNLHFAQASNLLKAIKELKQENSSFEMYVMLGAWIDCKNAWTSQPDHTQESERNQKEISTAVALAKQYPEIVKIIAVGNEAMVKWATDYYVPASVILKWVLYLQNLKGKKELSKDLWITSSDNFASWGGGSEEYHVDDLEKLIKAVDYLSIHTYPMHDTYYNPTFWYTEEANSNIERVNNIMVRAKQYAVSQYDSVKKYINRLGIDKPIHIGETGWASFSNELYGNKGTKATDQYKQALYYNHMREWSHLKGISCFFFEAFDERWKDAKNSGGSENHFGLFTVNGEAKYALWDLVDKGVFKNLRRSGNPIVKTFKGNKDSLLLGVQIPQPKK
;
A
#
# COMPACT_ATOMS: atom_id res chain seq x y z
N MET A 1 4.54 37.84 102.76
CA MET A 1 5.07 36.58 102.35
C MET A 1 4.31 36.15 101.07
N ASN A 2 4.85 36.57 99.97
CA ASN A 2 4.17 36.49 98.64
C ASN A 2 4.62 35.26 97.89
N LEU A 3 3.69 34.37 97.57
CA LEU A 3 3.88 33.19 96.79
C LEU A 3 3.52 33.52 95.35
N LYS A 4 4.49 33.54 94.40
CA LYS A 4 4.29 33.73 92.95
C LYS A 4 4.01 32.39 92.32
N LEU A 5 2.84 32.28 91.70
CA LEU A 5 2.39 31.15 90.91
C LEU A 5 2.91 31.32 89.48
N TYR A 6 3.78 30.40 88.95
CA TYR A 6 4.18 30.35 87.55
C TYR A 6 3.22 29.47 86.77
N LEU A 7 2.55 30.06 85.75
CA LEU A 7 1.68 29.39 84.82
C LEU A 7 2.50 28.90 83.65
N CYS A 8 2.68 27.61 83.53
CA CYS A 8 3.29 27.03 82.28
C CYS A 8 2.23 26.91 81.22
N ILE A 9 2.35 27.70 80.17
CA ILE A 9 1.57 27.59 78.95
C ILE A 9 2.24 26.57 78.06
N VAL A 10 1.59 25.38 77.84
CA VAL A 10 2.04 24.40 76.86
C VAL A 10 1.44 24.76 75.51
N PHE A 11 2.29 25.17 74.58
CA PHE A 11 1.93 25.34 73.18
C PHE A 11 1.83 23.96 72.51
N ILE A 12 0.60 23.49 72.18
CA ILE A 12 0.36 22.35 71.29
C ILE A 12 0.39 22.90 69.86
N SER A 13 1.49 22.71 69.16
CA SER A 13 1.58 22.95 67.71
C SER A 13 0.91 21.80 66.97
N SER A 14 -0.31 22.04 66.52
CA SER A 14 -1.00 21.19 65.56
C SER A 14 -0.32 21.26 64.18
N VAL A 15 0.40 20.21 63.84
CA VAL A 15 0.91 20.00 62.47
C VAL A 15 -0.29 19.64 61.59
N ILE A 16 -0.81 20.61 60.85
CA ILE A 16 -1.76 20.39 59.78
C ILE A 16 -0.96 19.81 58.61
N GLY A 17 -0.99 18.49 58.43
CA GLY A 17 -0.47 17.84 57.28
C GLY A 17 -1.31 18.27 56.05
N SER A 18 -0.72 19.10 55.19
CA SER A 18 -1.24 19.41 53.88
C SER A 18 -1.17 18.11 53.04
N CYS A 19 -2.31 17.42 52.86
CA CYS A 19 -2.43 16.44 51.80
C CYS A 19 -2.52 17.19 50.47
N ASP A 20 -1.38 17.29 49.75
CA ASP A 20 -1.42 17.64 48.35
C ASP A 20 -2.31 16.60 47.63
N PRO A 21 -3.28 17.04 46.80
CA PRO A 21 -4.04 16.12 45.98
C PRO A 21 -3.07 15.47 45.03
N ILE A 22 -2.98 14.13 45.08
CA ILE A 22 -2.32 13.33 44.06
C ILE A 22 -3.00 13.71 42.74
N GLU A 23 -2.34 14.57 41.93
CA GLU A 23 -2.72 14.78 40.56
C GLU A 23 -2.71 13.40 39.88
N SER A 24 -3.89 12.85 39.70
CA SER A 24 -4.08 11.73 38.81
C SER A 24 -3.61 12.19 37.43
N LYS A 25 -2.39 11.80 37.04
CA LYS A 25 -1.97 11.88 35.64
C LYS A 25 -2.99 11.07 34.86
N GLU A 26 -4.04 11.72 34.37
CA GLU A 26 -4.85 11.19 33.30
C GLU A 26 -3.89 10.75 32.20
N LEU A 27 -3.70 9.46 32.07
CA LEU A 27 -3.07 8.86 30.91
C LEU A 27 -3.94 9.31 29.73
N LYS A 28 -3.53 10.41 29.06
CA LYS A 28 -4.16 10.87 27.83
C LYS A 28 -4.19 9.66 26.89
N GLN A 29 -5.34 9.02 26.81
CA GLN A 29 -5.56 7.90 25.90
C GLN A 29 -5.15 8.39 24.52
N LYS A 30 -4.06 7.84 23.95
CA LYS A 30 -3.54 8.24 22.65
C LYS A 30 -4.69 8.08 21.64
N LYS A 31 -5.17 9.19 21.07
CA LYS A 31 -6.29 9.19 20.13
C LYS A 31 -6.03 8.15 19.04
N GLN A 32 -6.93 7.20 18.89
CA GLN A 32 -6.82 6.19 17.84
C GLN A 32 -6.97 6.87 16.48
N LEU A 33 -5.96 6.75 15.60
CA LEU A 33 -5.98 7.32 14.26
C LEU A 33 -7.00 6.59 13.38
N THR A 34 -7.69 7.36 12.57
CA THR A 34 -8.66 6.89 11.57
C THR A 34 -8.01 6.75 10.19
N ALA A 35 -8.71 6.14 9.22
CA ALA A 35 -8.27 6.12 7.84
C ALA A 35 -8.06 7.54 7.29
N LYS A 36 -8.92 8.49 7.67
CA LYS A 36 -8.83 9.89 7.26
C LYS A 36 -7.57 10.60 7.80
N ASP A 37 -7.08 10.21 8.98
CA ASP A 37 -5.89 10.83 9.59
C ASP A 37 -4.59 10.35 8.90
N ILE A 38 -4.60 9.14 8.32
CA ILE A 38 -3.41 8.50 7.75
C ILE A 38 -3.32 8.57 6.23
N LEU A 39 -4.46 8.45 5.51
CA LEU A 39 -4.45 8.55 4.05
C LEU A 39 -4.19 9.99 3.60
N GLY A 40 -3.28 10.15 2.65
CA GLY A 40 -2.83 11.45 2.15
C GLY A 40 -1.86 12.18 3.07
N ASN A 41 -1.56 11.65 4.24
CA ASN A 41 -0.61 12.21 5.18
C ASN A 41 0.81 11.71 4.87
N SER A 42 1.71 12.61 4.56
CA SER A 42 3.10 12.30 4.16
C SER A 42 3.93 11.55 5.20
N ASN A 43 3.53 11.58 6.47
CA ASN A 43 4.17 10.82 7.53
C ASN A 43 3.76 9.34 7.53
N TYR A 44 2.73 8.97 6.75
CA TYR A 44 2.18 7.63 6.66
C TYR A 44 2.36 7.08 5.25
N LEU A 45 3.61 6.72 4.93
CA LEU A 45 3.95 6.17 3.63
C LEU A 45 3.30 4.80 3.42
N ALA A 46 2.82 4.56 2.20
CA ALA A 46 2.09 3.37 1.84
C ALA A 46 2.86 2.48 0.85
N ILE A 47 2.67 1.15 0.96
CA ILE A 47 3.26 0.15 0.05
C ILE A 47 2.40 -1.11 -0.03
N SER A 48 2.43 -1.78 -1.17
CA SER A 48 1.86 -3.11 -1.35
C SER A 48 2.78 -4.18 -0.75
N TYR A 49 2.20 -5.18 -0.07
CA TYR A 49 2.94 -6.19 0.65
C TYR A 49 2.33 -7.58 0.53
N GLY A 50 3.11 -8.52 0.02
CA GLY A 50 2.84 -9.95 0.06
C GLY A 50 3.78 -10.68 1.03
N GLY A 51 5.09 -10.42 0.91
CA GLY A 51 6.12 -10.97 1.79
C GLY A 51 6.51 -12.42 1.51
N TYR A 52 6.01 -12.99 0.41
CA TYR A 52 6.34 -14.36 -0.01
C TYR A 52 7.82 -14.47 -0.40
N ARG A 53 8.47 -15.54 0.06
CA ARG A 53 9.90 -15.80 -0.18
C ARG A 53 10.14 -16.92 -1.18
N GLU A 54 9.16 -17.80 -1.34
CA GLU A 54 9.21 -18.98 -2.19
C GLU A 54 8.53 -18.74 -3.54
N ASN A 55 8.73 -19.65 -4.48
CA ASN A 55 8.11 -19.60 -5.81
C ASN A 55 6.67 -20.14 -5.84
N SER A 56 6.03 -20.23 -4.70
CA SER A 56 4.64 -20.68 -4.58
C SER A 56 3.92 -19.99 -3.42
N ARG A 57 2.74 -19.45 -3.67
CA ARG A 57 1.86 -18.92 -2.61
C ARG A 57 1.30 -20.00 -1.67
N LYS A 58 1.47 -21.29 -1.96
CA LYS A 58 1.09 -22.34 -1.03
C LYS A 58 1.99 -22.37 0.21
N ILE A 59 3.21 -21.86 0.09
CA ILE A 59 4.13 -21.68 1.21
C ILE A 59 3.93 -20.26 1.72
N GLN A 60 3.24 -20.16 2.87
CA GLN A 60 2.87 -18.87 3.45
C GLN A 60 4.02 -18.30 4.27
N PRO A 61 4.26 -16.97 4.22
CA PRO A 61 5.25 -16.36 5.12
C PRO A 61 4.85 -16.56 6.58
N THR A 62 5.83 -16.94 7.39
CA THR A 62 5.65 -17.13 8.84
C THR A 62 5.52 -15.78 9.54
N ILE A 63 5.03 -15.79 10.79
CA ILE A 63 4.91 -14.57 11.59
C ILE A 63 6.29 -13.93 11.83
N ASP A 64 7.33 -14.74 12.07
CA ASP A 64 8.68 -14.23 12.32
C ASP A 64 9.29 -13.61 11.05
N GLU A 65 9.11 -14.24 9.89
CA GLU A 65 9.51 -13.66 8.60
C GLU A 65 8.80 -12.35 8.32
N ILE A 66 7.50 -12.26 8.62
CA ILE A 66 6.74 -11.02 8.49
C ILE A 66 7.26 -9.96 9.47
N LYS A 67 7.59 -10.31 10.73
CA LYS A 67 8.18 -9.36 11.69
C LYS A 67 9.52 -8.80 11.20
N GLU A 68 10.37 -9.60 10.54
CA GLU A 68 11.57 -9.10 9.89
C GLU A 68 11.22 -8.02 8.86
N ASP A 69 10.30 -8.34 7.93
CA ASP A 69 9.87 -7.44 6.87
C ASP A 69 9.24 -6.15 7.44
N MET A 70 8.39 -6.27 8.47
CA MET A 70 7.77 -5.11 9.13
C MET A 70 8.78 -4.18 9.76
N LYS A 71 9.84 -4.68 10.40
CA LYS A 71 10.91 -3.86 10.96
C LYS A 71 11.66 -3.09 9.86
N ILE A 72 11.93 -3.73 8.72
CA ILE A 72 12.56 -3.11 7.56
C ILE A 72 11.68 -1.98 7.00
N LEU A 73 10.40 -2.27 6.74
CA LEU A 73 9.45 -1.31 6.18
C LEU A 73 9.19 -0.15 7.15
N HIS A 74 9.06 -0.43 8.44
CA HIS A 74 8.91 0.59 9.47
C HIS A 74 10.11 1.53 9.51
N ALA A 75 11.34 0.99 9.43
CA ALA A 75 12.57 1.79 9.44
C ALA A 75 12.66 2.76 8.27
N MET A 76 12.14 2.40 7.08
CA MET A 76 12.10 3.29 5.91
C MET A 76 10.89 4.25 5.89
N GLY A 77 10.09 4.30 6.96
CA GLY A 77 8.96 5.22 7.08
C GLY A 77 7.63 4.70 6.56
N ILE A 78 7.54 3.45 6.13
CA ILE A 78 6.25 2.83 5.74
C ILE A 78 5.38 2.69 6.99
N ARG A 79 4.11 3.08 6.87
CA ARG A 79 3.12 2.99 7.94
C ARG A 79 1.80 2.37 7.48
N ILE A 80 1.56 2.28 6.17
CA ILE A 80 0.33 1.69 5.63
C ILE A 80 0.71 0.58 4.65
N LEU A 81 0.17 -0.62 4.88
CA LEU A 81 0.35 -1.77 4.02
C LEU A 81 -0.95 -2.11 3.30
N ARG A 82 -0.84 -2.59 2.07
CA ARG A 82 -1.96 -3.16 1.34
C ARG A 82 -1.75 -4.66 1.13
N THR A 83 -2.78 -5.47 1.45
CA THR A 83 -2.88 -6.90 1.13
C THR A 83 -3.90 -7.14 0.03
N TYR A 84 -4.04 -8.38 -0.47
CA TYR A 84 -4.79 -8.68 -1.69
C TYR A 84 -5.92 -9.68 -1.52
N ASN A 85 -5.81 -10.61 -0.57
CA ASN A 85 -6.79 -11.68 -0.36
C ASN A 85 -6.74 -12.20 1.07
N LEU A 86 -7.75 -12.97 1.47
CA LEU A 86 -7.94 -13.49 2.82
C LEU A 86 -8.10 -15.01 2.87
N HIS A 87 -8.09 -15.67 1.73
CA HIS A 87 -8.15 -17.14 1.67
C HIS A 87 -6.79 -17.79 1.96
N PHE A 88 -5.69 -17.02 1.93
CA PHE A 88 -4.39 -17.43 2.44
C PHE A 88 -4.12 -16.86 3.82
N ALA A 89 -3.19 -17.49 4.56
CA ALA A 89 -2.84 -17.08 5.91
C ALA A 89 -2.03 -15.77 5.97
N GLN A 90 -1.47 -15.29 4.86
CA GLN A 90 -0.59 -14.14 4.77
C GLN A 90 -1.17 -12.90 5.49
N ALA A 91 -2.40 -12.51 5.19
CA ALA A 91 -3.00 -11.32 5.78
C ALA A 91 -3.25 -11.47 7.29
N SER A 92 -3.74 -12.64 7.75
CA SER A 92 -3.94 -12.91 9.19
C SER A 92 -2.61 -12.97 9.95
N ASN A 93 -1.56 -13.57 9.35
CA ASN A 93 -0.22 -13.59 9.91
C ASN A 93 0.38 -12.18 10.00
N LEU A 94 0.14 -11.33 9.00
CA LEU A 94 0.55 -9.92 9.00
C LEU A 94 -0.06 -9.16 10.18
N LEU A 95 -1.38 -9.27 10.37
CA LEU A 95 -2.06 -8.58 11.47
C LEU A 95 -1.56 -9.06 12.84
N LYS A 96 -1.30 -10.35 12.98
CA LYS A 96 -0.72 -10.93 14.19
C LYS A 96 0.69 -10.42 14.43
N ALA A 97 1.56 -10.42 13.41
CA ALA A 97 2.93 -9.91 13.49
C ALA A 97 2.97 -8.43 13.91
N ILE A 98 2.12 -7.59 13.31
CA ILE A 98 2.02 -6.17 13.67
C ILE A 98 1.56 -6.02 15.14
N LYS A 99 0.54 -6.78 15.57
CA LYS A 99 0.05 -6.73 16.95
C LYS A 99 1.15 -7.10 17.95
N GLU A 100 1.90 -8.17 17.68
CA GLU A 100 3.02 -8.61 18.53
C GLU A 100 4.14 -7.55 18.58
N LEU A 101 4.54 -6.97 17.43
CA LEU A 101 5.53 -5.89 17.38
C LEU A 101 5.08 -4.63 18.16
N LYS A 102 3.79 -4.29 18.12
CA LYS A 102 3.22 -3.18 18.94
C LYS A 102 3.26 -3.51 20.42
N GLN A 103 3.14 -4.77 20.83
CA GLN A 103 3.27 -5.20 22.22
C GLN A 103 4.73 -5.17 22.68
N GLU A 104 5.67 -5.59 21.79
CA GLU A 104 7.11 -5.54 22.06
C GLU A 104 7.64 -4.09 22.15
N ASN A 105 7.08 -3.20 21.31
CA ASN A 105 7.47 -1.79 21.24
C ASN A 105 6.24 -0.89 21.02
N SER A 106 5.83 -0.15 22.03
CA SER A 106 4.65 0.74 21.99
C SER A 106 4.78 1.89 20.98
N SER A 107 6.00 2.19 20.50
CA SER A 107 6.24 3.17 19.42
C SER A 107 6.10 2.59 18.03
N PHE A 108 6.01 1.26 17.90
CA PHE A 108 5.81 0.61 16.60
C PHE A 108 4.41 0.92 16.07
N GLU A 109 4.36 1.54 14.89
CA GLU A 109 3.12 2.02 14.30
C GLU A 109 2.99 1.54 12.85
N MET A 110 1.96 0.74 12.57
CA MET A 110 1.67 0.24 11.24
C MET A 110 0.19 -0.09 11.10
N TYR A 111 -0.38 0.22 9.93
CA TYR A 111 -1.79 0.05 9.58
C TYR A 111 -1.93 -0.77 8.31
N VAL A 112 -3.13 -1.34 8.10
CA VAL A 112 -3.39 -2.23 6.98
C VAL A 112 -4.67 -1.80 6.24
N MET A 113 -4.53 -1.70 4.92
CA MET A 113 -5.60 -1.79 3.94
C MET A 113 -5.77 -3.27 3.60
N LEU A 114 -6.84 -3.87 4.11
CA LEU A 114 -7.12 -5.28 3.98
C LEU A 114 -7.84 -5.55 2.66
N GLY A 115 -7.22 -6.28 1.75
CA GLY A 115 -7.83 -6.66 0.47
C GLY A 115 -8.68 -7.91 0.62
N ALA A 116 -9.95 -7.84 0.22
CA ALA A 116 -10.85 -8.99 0.08
C ALA A 116 -10.97 -9.31 -1.41
N TRP A 117 -10.51 -10.50 -1.83
CA TRP A 117 -10.54 -10.91 -3.24
C TRP A 117 -11.97 -11.16 -3.70
N ILE A 118 -12.35 -10.56 -4.82
CA ILE A 118 -13.65 -10.77 -5.46
C ILE A 118 -13.43 -11.25 -6.89
N ASP A 119 -14.09 -12.32 -7.27
CA ASP A 119 -14.04 -12.87 -8.61
C ASP A 119 -15.40 -13.40 -9.09
N CYS A 120 -15.49 -13.67 -10.39
CA CYS A 120 -16.68 -14.25 -11.01
C CYS A 120 -16.76 -15.75 -10.75
N LYS A 121 -17.92 -16.34 -11.05
CA LYS A 121 -18.13 -17.78 -11.04
C LYS A 121 -17.18 -18.45 -12.04
N ASN A 122 -16.63 -19.59 -11.66
CA ASN A 122 -15.65 -20.33 -12.46
C ASN A 122 -14.39 -19.53 -12.83
N ALA A 123 -14.05 -18.48 -12.06
CA ALA A 123 -12.80 -17.73 -12.26
C ALA A 123 -11.58 -18.66 -12.29
N TRP A 124 -10.59 -18.31 -13.13
CA TRP A 124 -9.35 -19.08 -13.31
C TRP A 124 -9.56 -20.47 -13.97
N THR A 125 -10.67 -20.66 -14.65
CA THR A 125 -10.92 -21.84 -15.50
C THR A 125 -10.97 -21.44 -16.97
N SER A 126 -11.17 -22.41 -17.87
CA SER A 126 -11.36 -22.12 -19.30
C SER A 126 -12.72 -21.47 -19.62
N GLN A 127 -13.63 -21.38 -18.65
CA GLN A 127 -15.00 -20.87 -18.84
C GLN A 127 -15.46 -20.01 -17.66
N PRO A 128 -14.85 -18.83 -17.44
CA PRO A 128 -15.31 -17.92 -16.41
C PRO A 128 -16.68 -17.36 -16.77
N ASP A 129 -17.57 -17.25 -15.79
CA ASP A 129 -18.92 -16.70 -15.96
C ASP A 129 -19.02 -15.33 -15.29
N HIS A 130 -18.79 -14.29 -16.06
CA HIS A 130 -18.78 -12.89 -15.58
C HIS A 130 -20.17 -12.35 -15.23
N THR A 131 -21.24 -13.10 -15.52
CA THR A 131 -22.62 -12.70 -15.17
C THR A 131 -22.97 -13.06 -13.74
N GLN A 132 -22.18 -13.91 -13.10
CA GLN A 132 -22.38 -14.41 -11.75
C GLN A 132 -21.10 -14.23 -10.91
N GLU A 133 -21.29 -13.94 -9.64
CA GLU A 133 -20.17 -13.90 -8.70
C GLU A 133 -19.80 -15.29 -8.17
N SER A 134 -18.55 -15.43 -7.71
CA SER A 134 -18.07 -16.65 -7.05
C SER A 134 -18.67 -16.81 -5.66
N GLU A 135 -19.01 -18.03 -5.27
CA GLU A 135 -19.43 -18.35 -3.90
C GLU A 135 -18.33 -18.05 -2.85
N ARG A 136 -17.07 -18.04 -3.27
CA ARG A 136 -15.93 -17.70 -2.40
C ARG A 136 -15.96 -16.25 -1.90
N ASN A 137 -16.58 -15.32 -2.64
CA ASN A 137 -16.67 -13.91 -2.31
C ASN A 137 -17.29 -13.68 -0.92
N GLN A 138 -18.33 -14.44 -0.58
CA GLN A 138 -18.96 -14.39 0.74
C GLN A 138 -17.95 -14.69 1.86
N LYS A 139 -17.08 -15.68 1.67
CA LYS A 139 -16.07 -16.06 2.66
C LYS A 139 -14.97 -14.99 2.80
N GLU A 140 -14.52 -14.43 1.69
CA GLU A 140 -13.55 -13.32 1.68
C GLU A 140 -14.09 -12.13 2.50
N ILE A 141 -15.31 -11.70 2.21
CA ILE A 141 -15.94 -10.57 2.92
C ILE A 141 -16.18 -10.89 4.40
N SER A 142 -16.68 -12.09 4.74
CA SER A 142 -16.89 -12.47 6.14
C SER A 142 -15.58 -12.54 6.92
N THR A 143 -14.50 -13.00 6.29
CA THR A 143 -13.15 -13.00 6.87
C THR A 143 -12.63 -11.58 7.06
N ALA A 144 -12.84 -10.66 6.10
CA ALA A 144 -12.48 -9.25 6.23
C ALA A 144 -13.17 -8.61 7.45
N VAL A 145 -14.47 -8.86 7.61
CA VAL A 145 -15.26 -8.38 8.76
C VAL A 145 -14.70 -8.92 10.09
N ALA A 146 -14.41 -10.23 10.15
CA ALA A 146 -13.88 -10.85 11.35
C ALA A 146 -12.52 -10.27 11.75
N LEU A 147 -11.60 -10.12 10.78
CA LEU A 147 -10.26 -9.54 11.01
C LEU A 147 -10.33 -8.06 11.38
N ALA A 148 -11.20 -7.27 10.76
CA ALA A 148 -11.39 -5.86 11.11
C ALA A 148 -11.94 -5.70 12.56
N LYS A 149 -12.82 -6.59 13.00
CA LYS A 149 -13.31 -6.64 14.39
C LYS A 149 -12.22 -7.08 15.37
N GLN A 150 -11.35 -8.01 14.97
CA GLN A 150 -10.28 -8.55 15.83
C GLN A 150 -9.09 -7.60 15.97
N TYR A 151 -8.82 -6.76 14.96
CA TYR A 151 -7.67 -5.84 14.89
C TYR A 151 -8.08 -4.40 14.54
N PRO A 152 -9.03 -3.78 15.28
CA PRO A 152 -9.59 -2.47 14.91
C PRO A 152 -8.57 -1.33 14.97
N GLU A 153 -7.51 -1.49 15.76
CA GLU A 153 -6.40 -0.54 15.85
C GLU A 153 -5.41 -0.62 14.68
N ILE A 154 -5.43 -1.73 13.91
CA ILE A 154 -4.50 -2.00 12.79
C ILE A 154 -5.21 -1.87 11.45
N VAL A 155 -6.37 -2.53 11.29
CA VAL A 155 -7.14 -2.48 10.05
C VAL A 155 -7.89 -1.16 9.97
N LYS A 156 -7.53 -0.33 9.00
CA LYS A 156 -8.15 0.99 8.79
C LYS A 156 -8.98 1.06 7.52
N ILE A 157 -8.74 0.15 6.60
CA ILE A 157 -9.40 0.13 5.30
C ILE A 157 -9.73 -1.32 4.91
N ILE A 158 -10.90 -1.53 4.31
CA ILE A 158 -11.21 -2.76 3.56
C ILE A 158 -11.37 -2.37 2.10
N ALA A 159 -10.61 -3.03 1.22
CA ALA A 159 -10.75 -2.95 -0.23
C ALA A 159 -11.50 -4.17 -0.75
N VAL A 160 -12.65 -3.96 -1.34
CA VAL A 160 -13.50 -4.98 -1.94
C VAL A 160 -13.08 -5.20 -3.39
N GLY A 161 -12.41 -6.31 -3.65
CA GLY A 161 -11.82 -6.63 -4.95
C GLY A 161 -10.46 -5.99 -5.21
N ASN A 162 -9.73 -6.61 -6.13
CA ASN A 162 -8.47 -6.14 -6.71
C ASN A 162 -8.55 -6.27 -8.22
N GLU A 163 -8.58 -5.12 -8.94
CA GLU A 163 -8.78 -5.10 -10.40
C GLU A 163 -9.94 -6.01 -10.85
N ALA A 164 -10.98 -6.02 -10.01
CA ALA A 164 -12.10 -6.93 -10.19
C ALA A 164 -13.11 -6.45 -11.23
N MET A 165 -13.14 -5.15 -11.55
CA MET A 165 -14.09 -4.57 -12.52
C MET A 165 -13.47 -4.36 -13.91
N VAL A 166 -12.16 -4.43 -14.02
CA VAL A 166 -11.49 -4.14 -15.29
C VAL A 166 -11.62 -5.30 -16.28
N LYS A 167 -12.22 -5.05 -17.45
CA LYS A 167 -12.68 -6.08 -18.39
C LYS A 167 -11.55 -6.89 -19.05
N TRP A 168 -10.31 -6.37 -19.09
CA TRP A 168 -9.19 -7.15 -19.61
C TRP A 168 -8.74 -8.27 -18.65
N ALA A 169 -9.18 -8.25 -17.38
CA ALA A 169 -8.98 -9.35 -16.43
C ALA A 169 -9.94 -10.51 -16.72
N THR A 170 -9.89 -11.04 -17.94
CA THR A 170 -10.83 -12.00 -18.51
C THR A 170 -10.97 -13.31 -17.72
N ASP A 171 -10.00 -13.64 -16.88
CA ASP A 171 -10.04 -14.85 -16.05
C ASP A 171 -10.95 -14.70 -14.82
N TYR A 172 -11.32 -13.45 -14.39
CA TYR A 172 -11.99 -13.29 -13.10
C TYR A 172 -12.87 -12.03 -12.93
N TYR A 173 -12.92 -11.10 -13.88
CA TYR A 173 -13.64 -9.84 -13.65
C TYR A 173 -15.12 -10.04 -13.33
N VAL A 174 -15.69 -9.07 -12.60
CA VAL A 174 -17.11 -8.99 -12.26
C VAL A 174 -17.66 -7.61 -12.65
N PRO A 175 -18.97 -7.48 -12.92
CA PRO A 175 -19.58 -6.16 -13.11
C PRO A 175 -19.55 -5.32 -11.82
N ALA A 176 -19.60 -4.01 -11.97
CA ALA A 176 -19.60 -3.05 -10.85
C ALA A 176 -20.71 -3.32 -9.82
N SER A 177 -21.84 -3.91 -10.23
CA SER A 177 -22.94 -4.31 -9.34
C SER A 177 -22.53 -5.32 -8.26
N VAL A 178 -21.61 -6.23 -8.56
CA VAL A 178 -21.10 -7.21 -7.58
C VAL A 178 -20.26 -6.51 -6.52
N ILE A 179 -19.37 -5.60 -6.93
CA ILE A 179 -18.56 -4.80 -6.00
C ILE A 179 -19.47 -3.89 -5.16
N LEU A 180 -20.43 -3.22 -5.79
CA LEU A 180 -21.41 -2.38 -5.12
C LEU A 180 -22.18 -3.15 -4.03
N LYS A 181 -22.66 -4.35 -4.33
CA LYS A 181 -23.34 -5.23 -3.36
C LYS A 181 -22.52 -5.39 -2.08
N TRP A 182 -21.25 -5.73 -2.20
CA TRP A 182 -20.39 -5.99 -1.05
C TRP A 182 -19.96 -4.71 -0.33
N VAL A 183 -19.74 -3.62 -1.05
CA VAL A 183 -19.50 -2.30 -0.44
C VAL A 183 -20.71 -1.86 0.39
N LEU A 184 -21.92 -1.95 -0.16
CA LEU A 184 -23.15 -1.61 0.57
C LEU A 184 -23.39 -2.50 1.79
N TYR A 185 -23.05 -3.79 1.70
CA TYR A 185 -23.09 -4.70 2.84
C TYR A 185 -22.17 -4.23 3.97
N LEU A 186 -20.92 -3.88 3.68
CA LEU A 186 -19.97 -3.39 4.66
C LEU A 186 -20.37 -2.03 5.25
N GLN A 187 -20.90 -1.11 4.42
CA GLN A 187 -21.42 0.17 4.88
C GLN A 187 -22.65 -0.01 5.79
N ASN A 188 -23.51 -0.99 5.52
CA ASN A 188 -24.62 -1.35 6.42
C ASN A 188 -24.11 -1.85 7.78
N LEU A 189 -23.05 -2.68 7.82
CA LEU A 189 -22.44 -3.10 9.09
C LEU A 189 -21.87 -1.91 9.88
N LYS A 190 -21.30 -0.89 9.21
CA LYS A 190 -20.90 0.38 9.86
C LYS A 190 -22.12 1.10 10.43
N GLY A 191 -23.21 1.21 9.66
CA GLY A 191 -24.48 1.81 10.13
C GLY A 191 -25.07 1.11 11.36
N LYS A 192 -24.98 -0.21 11.42
CA LYS A 192 -25.41 -1.03 12.57
C LYS A 192 -24.41 -1.02 13.75
N LYS A 193 -23.29 -0.32 13.64
CA LYS A 193 -22.18 -0.30 14.62
C LYS A 193 -21.50 -1.66 14.82
N GLU A 194 -21.66 -2.57 13.88
CA GLU A 194 -20.96 -3.86 13.87
C GLU A 194 -19.52 -3.74 13.37
N LEU A 195 -19.24 -2.72 12.56
CA LEU A 195 -17.90 -2.25 12.20
C LEU A 195 -17.71 -0.81 12.67
N SER A 196 -16.46 -0.41 12.91
CA SER A 196 -16.13 0.97 13.25
C SER A 196 -16.59 1.92 12.15
N LYS A 197 -17.20 3.06 12.53
CA LYS A 197 -17.54 4.14 11.59
C LYS A 197 -16.30 4.74 10.91
N ASP A 198 -15.13 4.64 11.56
CA ASP A 198 -13.86 5.19 11.11
C ASP A 198 -13.08 4.24 10.19
N LEU A 199 -13.61 3.01 9.99
CA LEU A 199 -13.11 2.06 9.00
C LEU A 199 -13.57 2.51 7.61
N TRP A 200 -12.64 2.73 6.69
CA TRP A 200 -12.98 3.12 5.32
C TRP A 200 -13.16 1.91 4.42
N ILE A 201 -14.18 1.98 3.57
CA ILE A 201 -14.51 0.94 2.58
C ILE A 201 -14.26 1.50 1.18
N THR A 202 -13.54 0.74 0.37
CA THR A 202 -13.27 1.06 -1.04
C THR A 202 -13.30 -0.20 -1.90
N SER A 203 -13.13 -0.04 -3.20
CA SER A 203 -12.58 -1.06 -4.11
C SER A 203 -11.27 -0.55 -4.65
N SER A 204 -10.32 -1.42 -4.95
CA SER A 204 -9.02 -1.04 -5.50
C SER A 204 -8.89 -1.58 -6.91
N ASP A 205 -8.97 -0.71 -7.92
CA ASP A 205 -9.15 -1.13 -9.30
C ASP A 205 -8.46 -0.18 -10.28
N ASN A 206 -8.31 -0.62 -11.51
CA ASN A 206 -7.71 0.16 -12.59
C ASN A 206 -8.45 1.49 -12.79
N PHE A 207 -7.73 2.56 -13.12
CA PHE A 207 -8.31 3.88 -13.38
C PHE A 207 -9.44 3.83 -14.42
N ALA A 208 -9.33 2.93 -15.41
CA ALA A 208 -10.33 2.79 -16.46
C ALA A 208 -11.68 2.35 -15.90
N SER A 209 -11.70 1.35 -15.04
CA SER A 209 -12.92 0.82 -14.41
C SER A 209 -13.56 1.80 -13.41
N TRP A 210 -12.79 2.76 -12.89
CA TRP A 210 -13.30 3.89 -12.11
C TRP A 210 -13.82 5.07 -12.97
N GLY A 211 -14.04 4.83 -14.28
CA GLY A 211 -14.61 5.80 -15.22
C GLY A 211 -13.59 6.72 -15.87
N GLY A 212 -12.27 6.52 -15.61
CA GLY A 212 -11.22 7.25 -16.31
C GLY A 212 -10.87 6.68 -17.69
N GLY A 213 -11.40 5.50 -18.05
CA GLY A 213 -11.21 4.84 -19.34
C GLY A 213 -12.36 5.12 -20.33
N SER A 214 -12.68 4.10 -21.14
CA SER A 214 -13.73 4.16 -22.14
C SER A 214 -15.14 4.25 -21.54
N GLU A 215 -16.11 4.72 -22.33
CA GLU A 215 -17.52 4.88 -21.92
C GLU A 215 -18.20 3.56 -21.53
N GLU A 216 -17.65 2.41 -21.92
CA GLU A 216 -18.18 1.10 -21.54
C GLU A 216 -18.21 0.84 -20.03
N TYR A 217 -17.41 1.60 -19.25
CA TYR A 217 -17.42 1.57 -17.79
C TYR A 217 -18.44 2.56 -17.17
N HIS A 218 -19.00 3.49 -17.95
CA HIS A 218 -19.90 4.52 -17.45
C HIS A 218 -21.34 3.95 -17.28
N VAL A 219 -21.50 3.06 -16.32
CA VAL A 219 -22.78 2.41 -16.00
C VAL A 219 -23.35 2.94 -14.68
N ASP A 220 -24.69 2.85 -14.51
CA ASP A 220 -25.37 3.32 -13.29
C ASP A 220 -24.82 2.72 -12.00
N ASP A 221 -24.43 1.44 -12.05
CA ASP A 221 -23.89 0.76 -10.87
C ASP A 221 -22.49 1.25 -10.49
N LEU A 222 -21.69 1.74 -11.46
CA LEU A 222 -20.44 2.42 -11.16
C LEU A 222 -20.69 3.75 -10.43
N GLU A 223 -21.66 4.55 -10.88
CA GLU A 223 -22.01 5.81 -10.21
C GLU A 223 -22.48 5.56 -8.77
N LYS A 224 -23.34 4.56 -8.56
CA LYS A 224 -23.78 4.14 -7.23
C LYS A 224 -22.61 3.67 -6.37
N LEU A 225 -21.68 2.91 -6.95
CA LEU A 225 -20.47 2.43 -6.26
C LEU A 225 -19.57 3.60 -5.83
N ILE A 226 -19.33 4.56 -6.72
CA ILE A 226 -18.56 5.78 -6.42
C ILE A 226 -19.18 6.55 -5.24
N LYS A 227 -20.50 6.63 -5.18
CA LYS A 227 -21.21 7.25 -4.04
C LYS A 227 -21.08 6.45 -2.75
N ALA A 228 -21.07 5.12 -2.84
CA ALA A 228 -21.08 4.21 -1.68
C ALA A 228 -19.71 4.02 -1.00
N VAL A 229 -18.60 4.10 -1.74
CA VAL A 229 -17.25 3.99 -1.17
C VAL A 229 -16.87 5.22 -0.35
N ASP A 230 -15.96 5.08 0.62
CA ASP A 230 -15.44 6.22 1.38
C ASP A 230 -14.41 7.03 0.56
N TYR A 231 -13.70 6.39 -0.36
CA TYR A 231 -12.76 7.00 -1.31
C TYR A 231 -12.54 6.09 -2.53
N LEU A 232 -11.95 6.60 -3.61
CA LEU A 232 -11.55 5.81 -4.77
C LEU A 232 -10.09 5.39 -4.65
N SER A 233 -9.83 4.09 -4.74
CA SER A 233 -8.49 3.51 -4.78
C SER A 233 -8.18 3.09 -6.22
N ILE A 234 -7.38 3.89 -6.94
CA ILE A 234 -7.13 3.68 -8.37
C ILE A 234 -5.74 3.08 -8.63
N HIS A 235 -5.64 2.26 -9.67
CA HIS A 235 -4.37 1.73 -10.15
C HIS A 235 -3.94 2.44 -11.43
N THR A 236 -2.65 2.74 -11.53
CA THR A 236 -2.02 3.30 -12.71
C THR A 236 -0.70 2.59 -13.01
N TYR A 237 -0.54 2.06 -14.23
CA TYR A 237 0.66 1.29 -14.61
C TYR A 237 1.27 1.75 -15.93
N PRO A 238 1.92 2.93 -15.97
CA PRO A 238 2.61 3.38 -17.18
C PRO A 238 3.65 2.39 -17.70
N MET A 239 4.25 1.57 -16.83
CA MET A 239 5.20 0.55 -17.27
C MET A 239 4.58 -0.42 -18.28
N HIS A 240 3.37 -0.93 -18.01
CA HIS A 240 2.66 -1.81 -18.92
C HIS A 240 2.27 -1.07 -20.22
N ASP A 241 1.90 0.19 -20.10
CA ASP A 241 1.53 1.04 -21.23
C ASP A 241 2.73 1.43 -22.11
N THR A 242 3.97 1.18 -21.69
CA THR A 242 5.13 1.26 -22.60
C THR A 242 5.02 0.31 -23.77
N TYR A 243 4.24 -0.78 -23.63
CA TYR A 243 3.96 -1.74 -24.68
C TYR A 243 2.55 -1.56 -25.27
N TYR A 244 1.51 -1.44 -24.42
CA TYR A 244 0.12 -1.43 -24.87
C TYR A 244 -0.33 -0.07 -25.42
N ASN A 245 0.18 1.05 -24.84
CA ASN A 245 -0.17 2.43 -25.22
C ASN A 245 1.07 3.33 -25.26
N PRO A 246 2.06 3.06 -26.14
CA PRO A 246 3.41 3.60 -26.05
C PRO A 246 3.57 5.07 -26.49
N THR A 247 2.50 5.84 -26.65
CA THR A 247 2.54 7.22 -27.16
C THR A 247 3.44 8.17 -26.38
N PHE A 248 3.67 7.92 -25.11
CA PHE A 248 4.58 8.68 -24.24
C PHE A 248 5.98 8.07 -24.13
N TRP A 249 6.18 6.81 -24.60
CA TRP A 249 7.38 6.02 -24.36
C TRP A 249 8.36 6.08 -25.53
N TYR A 250 9.09 7.19 -25.64
CA TYR A 250 10.13 7.41 -26.65
C TYR A 250 11.20 8.34 -26.09
N THR A 251 12.44 8.28 -26.66
CA THR A 251 13.51 9.23 -26.33
C THR A 251 13.54 10.38 -27.33
N GLU A 252 13.92 11.55 -26.83
CA GLU A 252 14.23 12.76 -27.59
C GLU A 252 15.71 13.05 -27.51
N GLU A 253 16.21 13.97 -28.34
CA GLU A 253 17.60 14.40 -28.26
C GLU A 253 17.89 15.03 -26.89
N ALA A 254 19.03 14.67 -26.31
CA ALA A 254 19.55 15.19 -25.06
C ALA A 254 21.07 15.01 -25.02
N ASN A 255 21.74 15.68 -24.07
CA ASN A 255 23.19 15.68 -23.96
C ASN A 255 23.79 14.30 -23.60
N SER A 256 23.00 13.43 -23.01
CA SER A 256 23.43 12.08 -22.64
C SER A 256 22.29 11.06 -22.68
N ASN A 257 22.63 9.77 -22.72
CA ASN A 257 21.64 8.69 -22.59
C ASN A 257 20.90 8.71 -21.23
N ILE A 258 21.57 9.10 -20.16
CA ILE A 258 20.94 9.20 -18.84
C ILE A 258 19.92 10.34 -18.82
N GLU A 259 20.22 11.47 -19.44
CA GLU A 259 19.26 12.57 -19.57
C GLU A 259 18.04 12.18 -20.42
N ARG A 260 18.23 11.43 -21.52
CA ARG A 260 17.11 10.83 -22.29
C ARG A 260 16.20 9.98 -21.40
N VAL A 261 16.80 9.13 -20.55
CA VAL A 261 16.04 8.28 -19.62
C VAL A 261 15.33 9.13 -18.56
N ASN A 262 15.96 10.13 -18.01
CA ASN A 262 15.32 11.03 -17.03
C ASN A 262 14.08 11.71 -17.63
N ASN A 263 14.20 12.23 -18.85
CA ASN A 263 13.11 12.92 -19.56
C ASN A 263 11.92 11.98 -19.83
N ILE A 264 12.18 10.74 -20.27
CA ILE A 264 11.10 9.76 -20.52
C ILE A 264 10.42 9.33 -19.22
N MET A 265 11.16 9.23 -18.11
CA MET A 265 10.58 8.88 -16.82
C MET A 265 9.71 10.00 -16.22
N VAL A 266 10.02 11.26 -16.53
CA VAL A 266 9.11 12.39 -16.24
C VAL A 266 7.81 12.22 -17.03
N ARG A 267 7.86 11.86 -18.33
CA ARG A 267 6.65 11.59 -19.12
C ARG A 267 5.86 10.39 -18.61
N ALA A 268 6.54 9.33 -18.17
CA ALA A 268 5.87 8.18 -17.56
C ALA A 268 5.09 8.59 -16.30
N LYS A 269 5.66 9.43 -15.44
CA LYS A 269 4.94 10.01 -14.28
C LYS A 269 3.76 10.88 -14.74
N GLN A 270 3.94 11.74 -15.75
CA GLN A 270 2.85 12.57 -16.29
C GLN A 270 1.71 11.73 -16.85
N TYR A 271 2.04 10.59 -17.48
CA TYR A 271 1.03 9.64 -17.97
C TYR A 271 0.22 9.03 -16.82
N ALA A 272 0.85 8.59 -15.71
CA ALA A 272 0.12 8.16 -14.52
C ALA A 272 -0.77 9.26 -13.94
N VAL A 273 -0.28 10.51 -13.91
CA VAL A 273 -1.06 11.67 -13.45
C VAL A 273 -2.26 11.91 -14.34
N SER A 274 -2.11 11.77 -15.67
CA SER A 274 -3.25 11.94 -16.60
C SER A 274 -4.35 10.88 -16.40
N GLN A 275 -3.98 9.65 -16.02
CA GLN A 275 -4.93 8.60 -15.65
C GLN A 275 -5.67 8.96 -14.35
N TYR A 276 -4.99 9.48 -13.35
CA TYR A 276 -5.62 10.01 -12.13
C TYR A 276 -6.58 11.16 -12.45
N ASP A 277 -6.15 12.12 -13.27
CA ASP A 277 -6.95 13.29 -13.64
C ASP A 277 -8.19 12.91 -14.46
N SER A 278 -8.13 11.82 -15.26
CA SER A 278 -9.28 11.31 -15.99
C SER A 278 -10.40 10.83 -15.07
N VAL A 279 -10.05 10.09 -14.00
CA VAL A 279 -11.01 9.68 -12.96
C VAL A 279 -11.55 10.89 -12.21
N LYS A 280 -10.70 11.84 -11.82
CA LYS A 280 -11.16 13.09 -11.15
C LYS A 280 -12.13 13.87 -12.03
N LYS A 281 -11.85 13.97 -13.34
CA LYS A 281 -12.75 14.60 -14.31
C LYS A 281 -14.08 13.86 -14.40
N TYR A 282 -14.08 12.53 -14.40
CA TYR A 282 -15.29 11.72 -14.45
C TYR A 282 -16.19 11.96 -13.24
N ILE A 283 -15.66 11.82 -12.02
CA ILE A 283 -16.46 12.01 -10.80
C ILE A 283 -16.97 13.47 -10.65
N ASN A 284 -16.19 14.46 -11.11
CA ASN A 284 -16.63 15.86 -11.11
C ASN A 284 -17.83 16.08 -12.05
N ARG A 285 -17.87 15.39 -13.22
CA ARG A 285 -19.04 15.44 -14.12
C ARG A 285 -20.30 14.86 -13.48
N LEU A 286 -20.15 13.88 -12.58
CA LEU A 286 -21.25 13.31 -11.80
C LEU A 286 -21.65 14.18 -10.60
N GLY A 287 -20.98 15.31 -10.37
CA GLY A 287 -21.19 16.14 -9.19
C GLY A 287 -20.74 15.49 -7.87
N ILE A 288 -19.83 14.54 -7.93
CA ILE A 288 -19.34 13.78 -6.77
C ILE A 288 -17.98 14.33 -6.34
N ASP A 289 -17.87 14.70 -5.06
CA ASP A 289 -16.58 15.02 -4.44
C ASP A 289 -16.17 13.92 -3.48
N LYS A 290 -15.16 13.13 -3.89
CA LYS A 290 -14.59 12.03 -3.12
C LYS A 290 -13.07 12.09 -3.18
N PRO A 291 -12.35 11.73 -2.10
CA PRO A 291 -10.91 11.54 -2.16
C PRO A 291 -10.54 10.44 -3.16
N ILE A 292 -9.42 10.63 -3.85
CA ILE A 292 -8.82 9.63 -4.73
C ILE A 292 -7.40 9.40 -4.25
N HIS A 293 -7.02 8.14 -4.04
CA HIS A 293 -5.66 7.74 -3.71
C HIS A 293 -5.16 6.73 -4.74
N ILE A 294 -3.85 6.68 -4.95
CA ILE A 294 -3.23 5.63 -5.77
C ILE A 294 -3.18 4.36 -4.93
N GLY A 295 -4.09 3.43 -5.25
CA GLY A 295 -4.18 2.12 -4.59
C GLY A 295 -3.11 1.15 -5.04
N GLU A 296 -2.60 1.35 -6.28
CA GLU A 296 -1.49 0.59 -6.79
C GLU A 296 -0.80 1.30 -7.95
N THR A 297 0.52 1.32 -7.93
CA THR A 297 1.37 1.69 -9.06
C THR A 297 2.76 1.11 -8.83
N GLY A 298 3.48 0.80 -9.90
CA GLY A 298 4.81 0.21 -9.76
C GLY A 298 5.62 0.26 -11.05
N TRP A 299 6.87 -0.17 -10.92
CA TRP A 299 7.80 -0.28 -12.03
C TRP A 299 8.76 -1.45 -11.77
N ALA A 300 8.77 -2.45 -12.64
CA ALA A 300 9.67 -3.59 -12.49
C ALA A 300 11.13 -3.19 -12.77
N SER A 301 12.04 -3.76 -12.00
CA SER A 301 13.49 -3.52 -12.16
C SER A 301 14.16 -4.43 -13.17
N PHE A 302 13.45 -5.44 -13.69
CA PHE A 302 13.94 -6.38 -14.68
C PHE A 302 12.80 -7.00 -15.47
N SER A 303 13.06 -7.38 -16.71
CA SER A 303 12.23 -8.25 -17.54
C SER A 303 13.08 -8.86 -18.66
N ASN A 304 12.85 -10.13 -18.96
CA ASN A 304 13.42 -10.81 -20.13
C ASN A 304 12.45 -10.85 -21.32
N GLU A 305 11.25 -10.26 -21.20
CA GLU A 305 10.16 -10.27 -22.15
C GLU A 305 9.83 -8.88 -22.70
N LEU A 306 8.53 -8.58 -22.85
CA LEU A 306 7.97 -7.38 -23.49
C LEU A 306 8.59 -6.05 -23.02
N TYR A 307 8.98 -5.96 -21.75
CA TYR A 307 9.51 -4.73 -21.12
C TYR A 307 11.02 -4.70 -21.01
N GLY A 308 11.69 -5.79 -21.35
CA GLY A 308 13.14 -5.96 -21.28
C GLY A 308 13.87 -5.43 -22.53
N ASN A 309 15.15 -5.85 -22.64
CA ASN A 309 16.09 -5.36 -23.67
C ASN A 309 15.60 -5.60 -25.11
N LYS A 310 14.90 -6.71 -25.38
CA LYS A 310 14.33 -7.04 -26.71
C LYS A 310 12.97 -6.41 -26.96
N GLY A 311 12.35 -5.85 -25.93
CA GLY A 311 11.04 -5.20 -25.99
C GLY A 311 11.14 -3.68 -25.88
N THR A 312 10.30 -3.12 -24.98
CA THR A 312 10.19 -1.66 -24.80
C THR A 312 11.36 -1.02 -24.06
N LYS A 313 12.27 -1.83 -23.48
CA LYS A 313 13.40 -1.37 -22.65
C LYS A 313 12.96 -0.55 -21.45
N ALA A 314 11.78 -0.86 -20.90
CA ALA A 314 11.22 -0.16 -19.76
C ALA A 314 11.91 -0.52 -18.46
N THR A 315 12.37 -1.75 -18.29
CA THR A 315 12.76 -2.29 -16.99
C THR A 315 14.27 -2.22 -16.75
N ASP A 316 14.65 -1.52 -15.70
CA ASP A 316 15.93 -1.58 -14.97
C ASP A 316 15.77 -0.88 -13.60
N GLN A 317 16.74 -1.06 -12.69
CA GLN A 317 16.66 -0.47 -11.35
C GLN A 317 16.76 1.06 -11.35
N TYR A 318 17.39 1.67 -12.36
CA TYR A 318 17.49 3.12 -12.46
C TYR A 318 16.11 3.73 -12.74
N LYS A 319 15.38 3.19 -13.73
CA LYS A 319 14.02 3.66 -14.06
C LYS A 319 13.03 3.36 -12.94
N GLN A 320 13.14 2.18 -12.29
CA GLN A 320 12.34 1.88 -11.10
C GLN A 320 12.51 2.95 -10.03
N ALA A 321 13.75 3.34 -9.73
CA ALA A 321 14.05 4.36 -8.73
C ALA A 321 13.50 5.74 -9.12
N LEU A 322 13.64 6.15 -10.39
CA LEU A 322 13.08 7.41 -10.87
C LEU A 322 11.56 7.42 -10.75
N TYR A 323 10.89 6.35 -11.18
CA TYR A 323 9.44 6.26 -11.09
C TYR A 323 8.95 6.29 -9.64
N TYR A 324 9.57 5.50 -8.76
CA TYR A 324 9.30 5.51 -7.33
C TYR A 324 9.40 6.91 -6.74
N ASN A 325 10.50 7.61 -6.98
CA ASN A 325 10.72 8.95 -6.44
C ASN A 325 9.73 9.97 -7.02
N HIS A 326 9.48 9.96 -8.32
CA HIS A 326 8.54 10.85 -8.98
C HIS A 326 7.10 10.67 -8.46
N MET A 327 6.65 9.42 -8.28
CA MET A 327 5.31 9.15 -7.76
C MET A 327 5.19 9.52 -6.28
N ARG A 328 6.24 9.32 -5.49
CA ARG A 328 6.31 9.73 -4.09
C ARG A 328 6.25 11.24 -3.93
N GLU A 329 7.04 11.97 -4.70
CA GLU A 329 7.04 13.44 -4.70
C GLU A 329 5.66 13.99 -5.12
N TRP A 330 5.12 13.51 -6.23
CA TRP A 330 3.83 13.96 -6.72
C TRP A 330 2.69 13.67 -5.72
N SER A 331 2.63 12.47 -5.18
CA SER A 331 1.58 12.10 -4.22
C SER A 331 1.68 12.89 -2.92
N HIS A 332 2.90 13.17 -2.45
CA HIS A 332 3.13 14.04 -1.30
C HIS A 332 2.60 15.46 -1.55
N LEU A 333 2.96 16.08 -2.69
CA LEU A 333 2.50 17.42 -3.05
C LEU A 333 0.99 17.51 -3.23
N LYS A 334 0.34 16.42 -3.66
CA LYS A 334 -1.12 16.35 -3.81
C LYS A 334 -1.87 16.01 -2.52
N GLY A 335 -1.18 15.61 -1.46
CA GLY A 335 -1.80 15.13 -0.21
C GLY A 335 -2.58 13.82 -0.42
N ILE A 336 -2.06 12.91 -1.26
CA ILE A 336 -2.66 11.60 -1.51
C ILE A 336 -1.70 10.48 -1.13
N SER A 337 -2.24 9.34 -0.70
CA SER A 337 -1.45 8.12 -0.52
C SER A 337 -1.14 7.46 -1.86
N CYS A 338 0.06 6.87 -1.95
CA CYS A 338 0.49 6.07 -3.08
C CYS A 338 1.01 4.72 -2.57
N PHE A 339 0.24 3.65 -2.78
CA PHE A 339 0.65 2.29 -2.48
C PHE A 339 1.54 1.80 -3.63
N PHE A 340 2.85 1.95 -3.43
CA PHE A 340 3.81 1.49 -4.44
C PHE A 340 3.87 -0.04 -4.46
N PHE A 341 3.79 -0.61 -5.62
CA PHE A 341 3.90 -2.04 -5.87
C PHE A 341 5.33 -2.35 -6.31
N GLU A 342 6.14 -3.01 -5.46
CA GLU A 342 5.81 -3.55 -4.16
C GLU A 342 7.04 -3.54 -3.22
N ALA A 343 6.89 -4.03 -1.98
CA ALA A 343 7.96 -4.01 -1.00
C ALA A 343 9.15 -4.90 -1.40
N PHE A 344 8.90 -6.17 -1.68
CA PHE A 344 9.93 -7.19 -1.99
C PHE A 344 9.59 -7.91 -3.28
N ASP A 345 10.60 -8.33 -4.02
CA ASP A 345 10.43 -9.24 -5.16
C ASP A 345 9.76 -10.55 -4.72
N GLU A 346 8.85 -11.07 -5.53
CA GLU A 346 8.08 -12.27 -5.24
C GLU A 346 8.11 -13.26 -6.40
N ARG A 347 8.85 -14.35 -6.26
CA ARG A 347 9.09 -15.35 -7.32
C ARG A 347 7.87 -16.16 -7.77
N TRP A 348 6.83 -16.18 -6.97
CA TRP A 348 5.62 -16.96 -7.28
C TRP A 348 4.76 -16.34 -8.38
N LYS A 349 4.90 -15.03 -8.63
CA LYS A 349 4.04 -14.29 -9.57
C LYS A 349 4.23 -14.75 -11.01
N ASP A 350 5.47 -15.09 -11.36
CA ASP A 350 5.82 -15.79 -12.58
C ASP A 350 6.81 -16.93 -12.27
N ALA A 351 6.31 -17.96 -11.61
CA ALA A 351 7.14 -19.07 -11.13
C ALA A 351 7.77 -19.89 -12.28
N LYS A 352 7.24 -19.81 -13.49
CA LYS A 352 7.74 -20.51 -14.69
C LYS A 352 8.83 -19.72 -15.41
N ASN A 353 8.83 -18.40 -15.26
CA ASN A 353 9.79 -17.50 -15.87
C ASN A 353 10.44 -16.60 -14.79
N SER A 354 11.53 -17.03 -14.22
CA SER A 354 12.23 -16.28 -13.17
C SER A 354 12.68 -14.87 -13.59
N GLY A 355 12.74 -14.59 -14.90
CA GLY A 355 13.07 -13.29 -15.47
C GLY A 355 11.85 -12.47 -15.91
N GLY A 356 10.63 -12.93 -15.65
CA GLY A 356 9.41 -12.20 -15.94
C GLY A 356 9.27 -10.95 -15.05
N SER A 357 8.71 -9.87 -15.60
CA SER A 357 8.59 -8.58 -14.90
C SER A 357 7.85 -8.70 -13.57
N GLU A 358 6.85 -9.58 -13.48
CA GLU A 358 6.02 -9.75 -12.30
C GLU A 358 6.83 -10.14 -11.05
N ASN A 359 7.96 -10.83 -11.23
CA ASN A 359 8.85 -11.23 -10.13
C ASN A 359 9.76 -10.09 -9.63
N HIS A 360 9.77 -8.92 -10.28
CA HIS A 360 10.82 -7.90 -10.10
C HIS A 360 10.31 -6.49 -9.75
N PHE A 361 9.08 -6.37 -9.26
CA PHE A 361 8.51 -5.09 -8.86
C PHE A 361 9.00 -4.59 -7.48
N GLY A 362 9.54 -5.46 -6.64
CA GLY A 362 10.00 -5.12 -5.29
C GLY A 362 11.01 -3.98 -5.26
N LEU A 363 10.96 -3.16 -4.21
CA LEU A 363 12.03 -2.20 -3.88
C LEU A 363 13.25 -2.91 -3.26
N PHE A 364 13.03 -4.10 -2.71
CA PHE A 364 14.07 -5.03 -2.29
C PHE A 364 14.01 -6.29 -3.15
N THR A 365 15.16 -6.96 -3.31
CA THR A 365 15.17 -8.32 -3.85
C THR A 365 14.50 -9.30 -2.86
N VAL A 366 14.21 -10.51 -3.31
CA VAL A 366 13.65 -11.55 -2.44
C VAL A 366 14.55 -11.86 -1.23
N ASN A 367 15.85 -11.64 -1.34
CA ASN A 367 16.81 -11.85 -0.25
C ASN A 367 17.06 -10.61 0.62
N GLY A 368 16.38 -9.48 0.33
CA GLY A 368 16.48 -8.25 1.12
C GLY A 368 17.55 -7.26 0.64
N GLU A 369 18.21 -7.48 -0.50
CA GLU A 369 19.09 -6.44 -1.04
C GLU A 369 18.25 -5.22 -1.47
N ALA A 370 18.66 -4.04 -1.02
CA ALA A 370 18.02 -2.77 -1.36
C ALA A 370 18.34 -2.39 -2.82
N LYS A 371 17.34 -2.22 -3.65
CA LYS A 371 17.49 -1.74 -5.02
C LYS A 371 17.80 -0.24 -5.03
N TYR A 372 18.16 0.30 -6.18
CA TYR A 372 18.73 1.65 -6.30
C TYR A 372 17.87 2.75 -5.65
N ALA A 373 16.55 2.62 -5.69
CA ALA A 373 15.62 3.54 -5.03
C ALA A 373 15.87 3.73 -3.52
N LEU A 374 16.54 2.77 -2.88
CA LEU A 374 16.74 2.75 -1.43
C LEU A 374 18.22 2.87 -1.00
N TRP A 375 19.15 3.05 -1.95
CA TRP A 375 20.57 3.09 -1.62
C TRP A 375 20.92 4.18 -0.63
N ASP A 376 20.32 5.37 -0.75
CA ASP A 376 20.54 6.47 0.20
C ASP A 376 20.12 6.12 1.63
N LEU A 377 19.07 5.28 1.78
CA LEU A 377 18.64 4.81 3.11
C LEU A 377 19.66 3.82 3.71
N VAL A 378 20.26 2.97 2.86
CA VAL A 378 21.36 2.08 3.29
C VAL A 378 22.57 2.90 3.74
N ASP A 379 22.95 3.93 2.98
CA ASP A 379 24.08 4.82 3.32
C ASP A 379 23.86 5.59 4.63
N LYS A 380 22.63 6.00 4.87
CA LYS A 380 22.21 6.65 6.13
C LYS A 380 22.11 5.67 7.31
N GLY A 381 22.36 4.38 7.09
CA GLY A 381 22.30 3.34 8.13
C GLY A 381 20.89 3.01 8.63
N VAL A 382 19.84 3.38 7.88
CA VAL A 382 18.43 3.14 8.25
C VAL A 382 18.15 1.66 8.54
N PHE A 383 18.82 0.75 7.82
CA PHE A 383 18.64 -0.69 7.95
C PHE A 383 19.71 -1.37 8.77
N LYS A 384 20.51 -0.62 9.55
CA LYS A 384 21.56 -1.20 10.41
C LYS A 384 20.96 -2.22 11.36
N ASN A 385 21.58 -3.42 11.43
CA ASN A 385 21.16 -4.58 12.24
C ASN A 385 19.81 -5.20 11.81
N LEU A 386 19.18 -4.75 10.73
CA LEU A 386 18.02 -5.43 10.16
C LEU A 386 18.45 -6.50 9.17
N ARG A 387 17.65 -7.56 9.11
CA ARG A 387 17.92 -8.74 8.26
C ARG A 387 16.64 -9.20 7.60
N ARG A 388 16.78 -9.85 6.45
CA ARG A 388 15.72 -10.62 5.79
C ARG A 388 16.25 -12.03 5.48
N SER A 389 15.57 -13.06 5.96
CA SER A 389 16.04 -14.47 5.85
C SER A 389 17.50 -14.64 6.31
N GLY A 390 17.88 -13.99 7.41
CA GLY A 390 19.25 -14.02 7.93
C GLY A 390 20.27 -13.12 7.20
N ASN A 391 19.92 -12.57 6.01
CA ASN A 391 20.81 -11.72 5.23
C ASN A 391 20.72 -10.26 5.70
N PRO A 392 21.83 -9.53 5.85
CA PRO A 392 21.80 -8.10 6.13
C PRO A 392 21.25 -7.33 4.92
N ILE A 393 20.64 -6.17 5.19
CA ILE A 393 20.17 -5.29 4.13
C ILE A 393 21.36 -4.53 3.56
N VAL A 394 21.73 -4.86 2.32
CA VAL A 394 22.84 -4.25 1.58
C VAL A 394 22.36 -3.76 0.21
N LYS A 395 23.15 -2.92 -0.46
CA LYS A 395 22.83 -2.44 -1.80
C LYS A 395 23.02 -3.53 -2.85
N THR A 396 22.11 -3.59 -3.83
CA THR A 396 22.35 -4.33 -5.08
C THR A 396 23.62 -3.81 -5.76
N PHE A 397 24.20 -4.58 -6.68
CA PHE A 397 25.47 -4.26 -7.36
C PHE A 397 26.62 -3.96 -6.41
N LYS A 398 26.58 -4.44 -5.18
CA LYS A 398 27.56 -4.11 -4.10
C LYS A 398 27.74 -2.59 -3.92
N GLY A 399 26.71 -1.80 -4.23
CA GLY A 399 26.75 -0.34 -4.19
C GLY A 399 27.54 0.34 -5.32
N ASN A 400 27.94 -0.39 -6.35
CA ASN A 400 28.66 0.17 -7.48
C ASN A 400 27.70 0.82 -8.47
N LYS A 401 27.70 2.17 -8.51
CA LYS A 401 26.82 2.98 -9.36
C LYS A 401 27.15 2.82 -10.84
N ASP A 402 28.41 2.65 -11.20
CA ASP A 402 28.80 2.49 -12.60
C ASP A 402 28.27 1.17 -13.16
N SER A 403 28.34 0.10 -12.36
CA SER A 403 27.75 -1.20 -12.73
C SER A 403 26.22 -1.11 -12.91
N LEU A 404 25.53 -0.35 -12.08
CA LEU A 404 24.10 -0.08 -12.23
C LEU A 404 23.81 0.69 -13.51
N LEU A 405 24.56 1.77 -13.80
CA LEU A 405 24.35 2.62 -14.98
C LEU A 405 24.67 1.92 -16.31
N LEU A 406 25.63 1.00 -16.32
CA LEU A 406 25.90 0.14 -17.48
C LEU A 406 24.69 -0.73 -17.85
N GLY A 407 23.84 -1.08 -16.90
CA GLY A 407 22.62 -1.85 -17.11
C GLY A 407 21.41 -1.03 -17.59
N VAL A 408 21.52 0.29 -17.68
CA VAL A 408 20.39 1.15 -18.07
C VAL A 408 20.07 0.98 -19.56
N GLN A 409 18.85 0.57 -19.83
CA GLN A 409 18.36 0.35 -21.19
C GLN A 409 17.76 1.65 -21.76
N ILE A 410 18.14 2.00 -23.00
CA ILE A 410 17.68 3.23 -23.64
C ILE A 410 16.51 2.89 -24.57
N PRO A 411 15.29 3.41 -24.32
CA PRO A 411 14.15 3.24 -25.22
C PRO A 411 14.42 3.81 -26.61
N GLN A 412 13.59 3.39 -27.58
CA GLN A 412 13.72 3.85 -28.94
C GLN A 412 13.43 5.36 -29.06
N PRO A 413 14.06 6.08 -30.03
CA PRO A 413 13.68 7.45 -30.32
C PRO A 413 12.26 7.53 -30.88
N LYS A 414 11.67 8.72 -30.85
CA LYS A 414 10.39 9.00 -31.49
C LYS A 414 10.49 8.69 -32.98
N LYS A 415 9.60 7.86 -33.51
CA LYS A 415 9.47 7.58 -34.92
C LYS A 415 8.89 8.76 -35.67
#